data_dc87922f4ff2e6e15cfbe997cfecc340
#
_entry.id   dc87922f4ff2e6e15cfbe997cfecc340
#
_cell.length_a   1.000
_cell.length_b   1.000
_cell.length_c   1.000
_cell.angle_alpha   90.00
_cell.angle_beta   90.00
_cell.angle_gamma   90.00
#
_symmetry.space_group_name_H-M   'P 1'
#
loop_
_entity.id
_entity.type
_entity.pdbx_description
1 polymer ?
#
loop_
_entity_poly.entity_id
_entity_poly.type
_entity_poly.pdbx_seq_one_letter_code
_entity_poly.pdbx_strand_id
1 'polypeptide(L)'
;SVYAIIALGYTMVYGIAKMLNFAHGDVIMVGAYVCFFASSSFGLPPILGVLLAMAVCTALGVVIERLAYKPLRQATSLAVLITAIGMSYFLQNAAQLLWTSNPKIFPTFFTVTDRETGAVKTGISLFEGQLNLSYASIVTIAACIVIMIALTLFTSKSKMGKAMRACSEDKAAAQLMGINVNTTISMTFAIGSCLAAIAGVLLCSSYPTLQPTTGSMPGIKAFTAAVFGGIGSIPGALL
;
A
#
# COMPACT_ATOMS: atom_id res chain seq x y z
N SER A 1 -2.91 -10.66 7.17
CA SER A 1 -2.07 -9.72 7.89
C SER A 1 -1.71 -8.50 7.02
N VAL A 2 -1.11 -7.47 7.62
CA VAL A 2 -0.77 -6.22 6.90
C VAL A 2 0.14 -6.48 5.70
N TYR A 3 1.12 -7.38 5.83
CA TYR A 3 2.03 -7.74 4.74
C TYR A 3 1.32 -8.26 3.50
N ALA A 4 0.19 -8.92 3.66
CA ALA A 4 -0.61 -9.41 2.54
C ALA A 4 -1.20 -8.25 1.69
N ILE A 5 -1.67 -7.17 2.35
CA ILE A 5 -2.17 -5.97 1.63
C ILE A 5 -1.02 -5.28 0.89
N ILE A 6 0.16 -5.20 1.51
CA ILE A 6 1.35 -4.64 0.87
C ILE A 6 1.75 -5.49 -0.34
N ALA A 7 1.77 -6.81 -0.18
CA ALA A 7 2.09 -7.75 -1.26
C ALA A 7 1.10 -7.68 -2.43
N LEU A 8 -0.19 -7.46 -2.15
CA LEU A 8 -1.20 -7.21 -3.19
C LEU A 8 -0.87 -5.96 -4.01
N GLY A 9 -0.45 -4.86 -3.36
CA GLY A 9 -0.01 -3.65 -4.05
C GLY A 9 1.19 -3.90 -4.95
N TYR A 10 2.21 -4.60 -4.47
CA TYR A 10 3.38 -5.02 -5.27
C TYR A 10 2.99 -5.91 -6.45
N THR A 11 2.17 -6.92 -6.20
CA THR A 11 1.72 -7.87 -7.22
C THR A 11 0.95 -7.17 -8.34
N MET A 12 0.11 -6.19 -8.00
CA MET A 12 -0.61 -5.38 -8.99
C MET A 12 0.37 -4.59 -9.88
N VAL A 13 1.30 -3.86 -9.26
CA VAL A 13 2.23 -3.01 -10.01
C VAL A 13 3.20 -3.86 -10.84
N TYR A 14 3.85 -4.84 -10.22
CA TYR A 14 4.83 -5.68 -10.93
C TYR A 14 4.16 -6.60 -11.96
N GLY A 15 3.02 -7.19 -11.61
CA GLY A 15 2.31 -8.10 -12.53
C GLY A 15 1.93 -7.44 -13.84
N ILE A 16 1.54 -6.17 -13.82
CA ILE A 16 1.04 -5.43 -14.98
C ILE A 16 2.12 -4.58 -15.64
N ALA A 17 2.83 -3.78 -14.87
CA ALA A 17 3.87 -2.90 -15.41
C ALA A 17 5.17 -3.64 -15.76
N LYS A 18 5.41 -4.82 -15.15
CA LYS A 18 6.67 -5.59 -15.23
C LYS A 18 7.88 -4.76 -14.79
N MET A 19 7.68 -3.87 -13.83
CA MET A 19 8.70 -2.97 -13.29
C MET A 19 8.74 -3.09 -11.77
N LEU A 20 9.95 -3.25 -11.21
CA LEU A 20 10.14 -3.27 -9.75
C LEU A 20 9.95 -1.87 -9.19
N ASN A 21 9.14 -1.75 -8.13
CA ASN A 21 8.88 -0.49 -7.46
C ASN A 21 9.24 -0.57 -5.98
N PHE A 22 10.52 -0.39 -5.63
CA PHE A 22 10.93 -0.37 -4.23
C PHE A 22 10.40 0.85 -3.46
N ALA A 23 10.07 1.95 -4.16
CA ALA A 23 9.44 3.11 -3.55
C ALA A 23 8.03 2.82 -2.98
N HIS A 24 7.42 1.66 -3.29
CA HIS A 24 6.11 1.28 -2.76
C HIS A 24 6.10 1.22 -1.22
N GLY A 25 7.18 0.74 -0.60
CA GLY A 25 7.35 0.76 0.85
C GLY A 25 7.32 2.18 1.43
N ASP A 26 7.93 3.14 0.72
CA ASP A 26 7.96 4.54 1.17
C ASP A 26 6.63 5.26 0.92
N VAL A 27 5.83 4.84 -0.06
CA VAL A 27 4.44 5.29 -0.20
C VAL A 27 3.59 4.84 0.99
N ILE A 28 3.85 3.65 1.55
CA ILE A 28 3.22 3.16 2.79
C ILE A 28 3.51 4.13 3.95
N MET A 29 4.76 4.53 4.11
CA MET A 29 5.20 5.50 5.11
C MET A 29 4.50 6.84 4.91
N VAL A 30 4.46 7.38 3.69
CA VAL A 30 3.77 8.65 3.39
C VAL A 30 2.29 8.56 3.76
N GLY A 31 1.60 7.46 3.43
CA GLY A 31 0.20 7.24 3.80
C GLY A 31 -0.02 7.28 5.31
N ALA A 32 0.87 6.66 6.08
CA ALA A 32 0.81 6.70 7.54
C ALA A 32 1.04 8.13 8.08
N TYR A 33 2.01 8.88 7.55
CA TYR A 33 2.24 10.27 7.95
C TYR A 33 1.06 11.18 7.64
N VAL A 34 0.47 11.07 6.44
CA VAL A 34 -0.70 11.88 6.07
C VAL A 34 -1.87 11.60 7.01
N CYS A 35 -2.15 10.33 7.30
CA CYS A 35 -3.20 9.95 8.25
C CYS A 35 -2.89 10.44 9.67
N PHE A 36 -1.63 10.33 10.12
CA PHE A 36 -1.17 10.85 11.42
C PHE A 36 -1.45 12.35 11.54
N PHE A 37 -1.00 13.15 10.59
CA PHE A 37 -1.19 14.60 10.64
C PHE A 37 -2.66 14.99 10.46
N ALA A 38 -3.42 14.27 9.63
CA ALA A 38 -4.87 14.49 9.50
C ALA A 38 -5.60 14.33 10.84
N SER A 39 -5.22 13.32 11.62
CA SER A 39 -5.85 13.06 12.92
C SER A 39 -5.28 13.93 14.03
N SER A 40 -3.94 14.12 14.08
CA SER A 40 -3.26 14.80 15.19
C SER A 40 -3.30 16.31 15.08
N SER A 41 -3.14 16.89 13.86
CA SER A 41 -3.06 18.33 13.66
C SER A 41 -4.40 18.94 13.27
N PHE A 42 -5.20 18.23 12.47
CA PHE A 42 -6.49 18.73 12.00
C PHE A 42 -7.69 18.18 12.78
N GLY A 43 -7.47 17.25 13.73
CA GLY A 43 -8.54 16.65 14.52
C GLY A 43 -9.59 15.90 13.69
N LEU A 44 -9.24 15.48 12.48
CA LEU A 44 -10.17 14.79 11.58
C LEU A 44 -10.49 13.38 12.11
N PRO A 45 -11.72 12.90 11.93
CA PRO A 45 -12.05 11.52 12.28
C PRO A 45 -11.19 10.55 11.46
N PRO A 46 -10.85 9.37 12.03
CA PRO A 46 -9.92 8.42 11.42
C PRO A 46 -10.26 8.04 9.99
N ILE A 47 -11.56 7.90 9.68
CA ILE A 47 -12.03 7.54 8.34
C ILE A 47 -11.64 8.62 7.30
N LEU A 48 -11.82 9.90 7.63
CA LEU A 48 -11.41 11.00 6.75
C LEU A 48 -9.89 11.09 6.61
N GLY A 49 -9.13 10.79 7.68
CA GLY A 49 -7.67 10.67 7.63
C GLY A 49 -7.21 9.59 6.66
N VAL A 50 -7.86 8.43 6.68
CA VAL A 50 -7.57 7.33 5.73
C VAL A 50 -7.91 7.73 4.29
N LEU A 51 -9.08 8.33 4.05
CA LEU A 51 -9.47 8.79 2.71
C LEU A 51 -8.50 9.84 2.15
N LEU A 52 -8.07 10.79 2.99
CA LEU A 52 -7.07 11.78 2.61
C LEU A 52 -5.72 11.12 2.28
N ALA A 53 -5.28 10.17 3.11
CA ALA A 53 -4.06 9.40 2.85
C ALA A 53 -4.14 8.63 1.52
N MET A 54 -5.28 8.00 1.23
CA MET A 54 -5.53 7.32 -0.05
C MET A 54 -5.43 8.30 -1.22
N ALA A 55 -6.04 9.47 -1.14
CA ALA A 55 -6.02 10.47 -2.21
C ALA A 55 -4.59 11.00 -2.45
N VAL A 56 -3.86 11.37 -1.39
CA VAL A 56 -2.48 11.87 -1.47
C VAL A 56 -1.54 10.79 -2.02
N CYS A 57 -1.62 9.56 -1.51
CA CYS A 57 -0.76 8.47 -1.99
C CYS A 57 -1.08 8.08 -3.43
N THR A 58 -2.35 8.11 -3.84
CA THR A 58 -2.75 7.88 -5.24
C THR A 58 -2.13 8.93 -6.16
N ALA A 59 -2.22 10.22 -5.80
CA ALA A 59 -1.59 11.30 -6.54
C ALA A 59 -0.07 11.12 -6.59
N LEU A 60 0.57 10.83 -5.46
CA LEU A 60 2.00 10.58 -5.36
C LEU A 60 2.43 9.40 -6.25
N GLY A 61 1.68 8.30 -6.25
CA GLY A 61 1.98 7.14 -7.09
C GLY A 61 1.93 7.44 -8.58
N VAL A 62 0.96 8.25 -9.03
CA VAL A 62 0.87 8.72 -10.42
C VAL A 62 2.04 9.66 -10.75
N VAL A 63 2.44 10.54 -9.83
CA VAL A 63 3.59 11.43 -9.99
C VAL A 63 4.89 10.62 -10.12
N ILE A 64 5.11 9.66 -9.21
CA ILE A 64 6.27 8.76 -9.26
C ILE A 64 6.32 8.00 -10.60
N GLU A 65 5.18 7.44 -11.03
CA GLU A 65 5.10 6.75 -12.31
C GLU A 65 5.49 7.66 -13.47
N ARG A 66 4.91 8.85 -13.54
CA ARG A 66 5.14 9.78 -14.66
C ARG A 66 6.57 10.32 -14.71
N LEU A 67 7.15 10.65 -13.55
CA LEU A 67 8.46 11.28 -13.48
C LEU A 67 9.60 10.25 -13.51
N ALA A 68 9.47 9.15 -12.77
CA ALA A 68 10.55 8.20 -12.60
C ALA A 68 10.45 6.98 -13.54
N TYR A 69 9.26 6.40 -13.69
CA TYR A 69 9.13 5.13 -14.41
C TYR A 69 8.74 5.25 -15.88
N LYS A 70 7.93 6.24 -16.24
CA LYS A 70 7.50 6.43 -17.63
C LYS A 70 8.67 6.65 -18.61
N PRO A 71 9.69 7.46 -18.30
CA PRO A 71 10.86 7.62 -19.18
C PRO A 71 11.67 6.34 -19.35
N LEU A 72 11.64 5.45 -18.34
CA LEU A 72 12.47 4.24 -18.29
C LEU A 72 11.79 2.99 -18.83
N ARG A 73 10.62 3.08 -19.44
CA ARG A 73 9.87 1.92 -19.92
C ARG A 73 10.57 1.13 -21.03
N GLN A 74 11.50 1.74 -21.74
CA GLN A 74 12.33 1.12 -22.77
C GLN A 74 13.77 0.88 -22.31
N ALA A 75 14.10 1.26 -21.07
CA ALA A 75 15.43 1.10 -20.51
C ALA A 75 15.65 -0.35 -20.01
N THR A 76 16.90 -0.67 -19.71
CA THR A 76 17.26 -1.96 -19.12
C THR A 76 16.62 -2.14 -17.74
N SER A 77 16.35 -3.39 -17.34
CA SER A 77 15.80 -3.70 -16.01
C SER A 77 16.68 -3.16 -14.87
N LEU A 78 18.00 -3.09 -15.08
CA LEU A 78 18.95 -2.52 -14.13
C LEU A 78 18.73 -1.01 -13.92
N ALA A 79 18.49 -0.25 -14.98
CA ALA A 79 18.21 1.18 -14.86
C ALA A 79 16.92 1.45 -14.08
N VAL A 80 15.88 0.65 -14.32
CA VAL A 80 14.63 0.72 -13.56
C VAL A 80 14.85 0.41 -12.08
N LEU A 81 15.66 -0.61 -11.77
CA LEU A 81 16.00 -1.01 -10.42
C LEU A 81 16.72 0.10 -9.66
N ILE A 82 17.76 0.68 -10.28
CA ILE A 82 18.53 1.78 -9.67
C ILE A 82 17.63 2.99 -9.42
N THR A 83 16.75 3.33 -10.37
CA THR A 83 15.80 4.43 -10.21
C THR A 83 14.79 4.16 -9.10
N ALA A 84 14.31 2.91 -8.96
CA ALA A 84 13.42 2.53 -7.89
C ALA A 84 14.07 2.71 -6.50
N ILE A 85 15.34 2.32 -6.36
CA ILE A 85 16.12 2.52 -5.13
C ILE A 85 16.35 4.02 -4.88
N GLY A 86 16.75 4.77 -5.91
CA GLY A 86 16.95 6.21 -5.81
C GLY A 86 15.67 6.95 -5.40
N MET A 87 14.51 6.57 -5.94
CA MET A 87 13.23 7.14 -5.57
C MET A 87 12.85 6.79 -4.13
N SER A 88 13.16 5.58 -3.66
CA SER A 88 12.96 5.18 -2.28
C SER A 88 13.76 6.09 -1.33
N TYR A 89 15.06 6.25 -1.56
CA TYR A 89 15.89 7.15 -0.76
C TYR A 89 15.45 8.60 -0.85
N PHE A 90 15.01 9.05 -2.01
CA PHE A 90 14.47 10.40 -2.18
C PHE A 90 13.25 10.62 -1.27
N LEU A 91 12.29 9.70 -1.25
CA LEU A 91 11.10 9.81 -0.40
C LEU A 91 11.43 9.76 1.09
N GLN A 92 12.37 8.90 1.51
CA GLN A 92 12.81 8.82 2.90
C GLN A 92 13.47 10.11 3.36
N ASN A 93 14.39 10.67 2.56
CA ASN A 93 15.06 11.92 2.90
C ASN A 93 14.09 13.11 2.85
N ALA A 94 13.18 13.16 1.88
CA ALA A 94 12.12 14.17 1.84
C ALA A 94 11.23 14.09 3.09
N ALA A 95 10.86 12.89 3.53
CA ALA A 95 10.09 12.70 4.76
C ALA A 95 10.86 13.17 6.01
N GLN A 96 12.18 12.92 6.08
CA GLN A 96 13.02 13.41 7.18
C GLN A 96 13.09 14.94 7.22
N LEU A 97 13.19 15.59 6.06
CA LEU A 97 13.22 17.05 5.97
C LEU A 97 11.86 17.68 6.32
N LEU A 98 10.75 17.08 5.86
CA LEU A 98 9.41 17.60 6.07
C LEU A 98 8.87 17.31 7.48
N TRP A 99 9.12 16.13 8.01
CA TRP A 99 8.48 15.61 9.23
C TRP A 99 9.44 15.26 10.37
N THR A 100 10.72 15.50 10.18
CA THR A 100 11.82 15.18 11.09
C THR A 100 12.11 13.68 11.23
N SER A 101 13.31 13.35 11.74
CA SER A 101 13.74 11.95 11.96
C SER A 101 13.16 11.34 13.24
N ASN A 102 12.57 12.17 14.12
CA ASN A 102 12.09 11.71 15.42
C ASN A 102 10.88 10.77 15.28
N PRO A 103 10.90 9.59 15.92
CA PRO A 103 9.76 8.70 15.94
C PRO A 103 8.53 9.39 16.51
N LYS A 104 7.38 9.21 15.85
CA LYS A 104 6.08 9.70 16.30
C LYS A 104 5.23 8.51 16.74
N ILE A 105 4.42 8.72 17.79
CA ILE A 105 3.50 7.68 18.27
C ILE A 105 2.19 7.84 17.48
N PHE A 106 1.86 6.82 16.69
CA PHE A 106 0.63 6.79 15.91
C PHE A 106 -0.58 6.60 16.83
N PRO A 107 -1.67 7.38 16.67
CA PRO A 107 -2.85 7.25 17.51
C PRO A 107 -3.53 5.89 17.29
N THR A 108 -4.01 5.31 18.37
CA THR A 108 -4.78 4.06 18.33
C THR A 108 -6.20 4.35 17.89
N PHE A 109 -6.54 3.98 16.65
CA PHE A 109 -7.89 4.20 16.09
C PHE A 109 -8.89 3.09 16.44
N PHE A 110 -8.39 1.89 16.74
CA PHE A 110 -9.22 0.71 16.99
C PHE A 110 -9.31 0.42 18.50
N THR A 111 -10.04 1.29 19.19
CA THR A 111 -10.34 1.11 20.62
C THR A 111 -11.84 1.12 20.81
N VAL A 112 -12.35 0.23 21.69
CA VAL A 112 -13.73 0.22 22.10
C VAL A 112 -13.77 0.58 23.59
N THR A 113 -14.47 1.65 23.93
CA THR A 113 -14.70 2.01 25.32
C THR A 113 -15.86 1.16 25.86
N ASP A 114 -15.59 0.37 26.87
CA ASP A 114 -16.61 -0.40 27.54
C ASP A 114 -17.61 0.54 28.24
N ARG A 115 -18.89 0.42 27.93
CA ARG A 115 -19.93 1.29 28.47
C ARG A 115 -20.16 1.12 29.97
N GLU A 116 -19.83 -0.05 30.50
CA GLU A 116 -20.05 -0.35 31.93
C GLU A 116 -18.88 0.01 32.83
N THR A 117 -17.63 -0.16 32.32
CA THR A 117 -16.43 0.06 33.14
C THR A 117 -15.65 1.30 32.77
N GLY A 118 -15.96 1.99 31.62
CA GLY A 118 -15.20 3.10 31.10
C GLY A 118 -13.78 2.73 30.62
N ALA A 119 -13.42 1.45 30.70
CA ALA A 119 -12.10 0.97 30.31
C ALA A 119 -11.96 0.91 28.78
N VAL A 120 -10.83 1.40 28.28
CA VAL A 120 -10.50 1.32 26.86
C VAL A 120 -9.97 -0.07 26.54
N LYS A 121 -10.77 -0.87 25.86
CA LYS A 121 -10.37 -2.20 25.37
C LYS A 121 -9.75 -2.09 23.99
N THR A 122 -8.55 -2.63 23.82
CA THR A 122 -7.83 -2.69 22.54
C THR A 122 -7.98 -4.04 21.84
N GLY A 123 -8.66 -4.99 22.42
CA GLY A 123 -8.84 -6.35 21.89
C GLY A 123 -9.89 -7.16 22.63
N ILE A 124 -10.18 -8.34 22.07
CA ILE A 124 -11.06 -9.36 22.66
C ILE A 124 -10.18 -10.42 23.31
N SER A 125 -10.37 -10.67 24.59
CA SER A 125 -9.76 -11.81 25.27
C SER A 125 -10.65 -13.04 25.10
N LEU A 126 -10.12 -14.10 24.49
CA LEU A 126 -10.74 -15.41 24.38
C LEU A 126 -10.02 -16.41 25.30
N PHE A 127 -10.74 -17.46 25.74
CA PHE A 127 -10.21 -18.52 26.60
C PHE A 127 -9.60 -17.98 27.91
N GLU A 128 -10.40 -17.24 28.71
CA GLU A 128 -9.98 -16.73 30.03
C GLU A 128 -8.68 -15.92 30.04
N GLY A 129 -8.41 -15.18 28.92
CA GLY A 129 -7.23 -14.30 28.80
C GLY A 129 -6.00 -14.94 28.16
N GLN A 130 -6.05 -16.21 27.77
CA GLN A 130 -4.91 -16.88 27.09
C GLN A 130 -4.70 -16.42 25.64
N LEU A 131 -5.75 -15.89 24.97
CA LEU A 131 -5.69 -15.35 23.61
C LEU A 131 -6.27 -13.93 23.59
N ASN A 132 -5.40 -12.95 23.37
CA ASN A 132 -5.78 -11.56 23.17
C ASN A 132 -5.73 -11.21 21.69
N LEU A 133 -6.90 -11.10 21.05
CA LEU A 133 -7.03 -10.64 19.67
C LEU A 133 -7.23 -9.12 19.65
N SER A 134 -6.22 -8.39 19.19
CA SER A 134 -6.33 -6.94 18.97
C SER A 134 -7.40 -6.61 17.92
N TYR A 135 -8.21 -5.60 18.17
CA TYR A 135 -9.16 -5.08 17.17
C TYR A 135 -8.47 -4.66 15.86
N ALA A 136 -7.26 -4.11 15.93
CA ALA A 136 -6.46 -3.79 14.76
C ALA A 136 -6.17 -5.04 13.91
N SER A 137 -5.91 -6.18 14.50
CA SER A 137 -5.68 -7.45 13.79
C SER A 137 -6.94 -7.96 13.08
N ILE A 138 -8.08 -7.88 13.75
CA ILE A 138 -9.37 -8.29 13.17
C ILE A 138 -9.73 -7.41 11.99
N VAL A 139 -9.62 -6.08 12.14
CA VAL A 139 -9.87 -5.12 11.07
C VAL A 139 -8.92 -5.34 9.90
N THR A 140 -7.65 -5.61 10.16
CA THR A 140 -6.65 -5.88 9.12
C THR A 140 -6.99 -7.13 8.31
N ILE A 141 -7.40 -8.21 8.96
CA ILE A 141 -7.79 -9.46 8.27
C ILE A 141 -9.04 -9.22 7.43
N ALA A 142 -10.06 -8.56 8.00
CA ALA A 142 -11.28 -8.22 7.27
C ALA A 142 -10.99 -7.32 6.05
N ALA A 143 -10.18 -6.27 6.24
CA ALA A 143 -9.75 -5.38 5.16
C ALA A 143 -8.99 -6.14 4.07
N CYS A 144 -8.10 -7.06 4.44
CA CYS A 144 -7.34 -7.88 3.50
C CYS A 144 -8.26 -8.72 2.61
N ILE A 145 -9.25 -9.40 3.21
CA ILE A 145 -10.23 -10.22 2.47
C ILE A 145 -11.08 -9.35 1.54
N VAL A 146 -11.60 -8.23 2.04
CA VAL A 146 -12.42 -7.30 1.24
C VAL A 146 -11.62 -6.74 0.06
N ILE A 147 -10.40 -6.30 0.29
CA ILE A 147 -9.51 -5.76 -0.75
C ILE A 147 -9.21 -6.84 -1.80
N MET A 148 -8.89 -8.06 -1.37
CA MET A 148 -8.64 -9.18 -2.30
C MET A 148 -9.83 -9.44 -3.21
N ILE A 149 -11.03 -9.55 -2.63
CA ILE A 149 -12.27 -9.76 -3.39
C ILE A 149 -12.52 -8.60 -4.35
N ALA A 150 -12.40 -7.35 -3.87
CA ALA A 150 -12.60 -6.15 -4.67
C ALA A 150 -11.62 -6.09 -5.85
N LEU A 151 -10.33 -6.35 -5.63
CA LEU A 151 -9.31 -6.37 -6.69
C LEU A 151 -9.54 -7.49 -7.69
N THR A 152 -9.89 -8.68 -7.23
CA THR A 152 -10.18 -9.82 -8.11
C THR A 152 -11.40 -9.54 -8.98
N LEU A 153 -12.47 -8.97 -8.42
CA LEU A 153 -13.66 -8.57 -9.17
C LEU A 153 -13.33 -7.42 -10.13
N PHE A 154 -12.55 -6.44 -9.69
CA PHE A 154 -12.14 -5.32 -10.52
C PHE A 154 -11.31 -5.79 -11.73
N THR A 155 -10.31 -6.61 -11.52
CA THR A 155 -9.42 -7.11 -12.59
C THR A 155 -10.13 -8.09 -13.53
N SER A 156 -11.14 -8.82 -13.05
CA SER A 156 -11.88 -9.80 -13.87
C SER A 156 -13.03 -9.16 -14.66
N LYS A 157 -13.80 -8.25 -14.04
CA LYS A 157 -15.06 -7.75 -14.61
C LYS A 157 -14.94 -6.37 -15.24
N SER A 158 -14.05 -5.47 -14.74
CA SER A 158 -13.96 -4.11 -15.26
C SER A 158 -13.23 -4.04 -16.61
N LYS A 159 -13.59 -3.05 -17.45
CA LYS A 159 -12.88 -2.77 -18.70
C LYS A 159 -11.41 -2.46 -18.47
N MET A 160 -11.11 -1.67 -17.42
CA MET A 160 -9.74 -1.33 -17.05
C MET A 160 -8.96 -2.56 -16.55
N GLY A 161 -9.57 -3.44 -15.77
CA GLY A 161 -8.96 -4.69 -15.33
C GLY A 161 -8.63 -5.62 -16.50
N LYS A 162 -9.51 -5.72 -17.50
CA LYS A 162 -9.23 -6.47 -18.74
C LYS A 162 -8.07 -5.85 -19.52
N ALA A 163 -8.02 -4.52 -19.61
CA ALA A 163 -6.88 -3.80 -20.22
C ALA A 163 -5.59 -4.06 -19.47
N MET A 164 -5.61 -4.08 -18.14
CA MET A 164 -4.47 -4.41 -17.29
C MET A 164 -3.96 -5.83 -17.56
N ARG A 165 -4.84 -6.81 -17.67
CA ARG A 165 -4.46 -8.19 -18.02
C ARG A 165 -3.85 -8.27 -19.42
N ALA A 166 -4.45 -7.64 -20.43
CA ALA A 166 -3.90 -7.62 -21.77
C ALA A 166 -2.48 -7.00 -21.78
N CYS A 167 -2.27 -5.88 -21.06
CA CYS A 167 -0.94 -5.26 -20.91
C CYS A 167 0.05 -6.14 -20.13
N SER A 168 -0.41 -7.03 -19.24
CA SER A 168 0.47 -7.93 -18.49
C SER A 168 1.01 -9.06 -19.35
N GLU A 169 0.25 -9.50 -20.37
CA GLU A 169 0.69 -10.53 -21.32
C GLU A 169 1.62 -9.94 -22.39
N ASP A 170 1.12 -8.99 -23.16
CA ASP A 170 1.89 -8.31 -24.21
C ASP A 170 1.44 -6.85 -24.38
N LYS A 171 2.35 -5.91 -24.07
CA LYS A 171 2.09 -4.47 -24.20
C LYS A 171 1.93 -4.03 -25.64
N ALA A 172 2.69 -4.64 -26.58
CA ALA A 172 2.63 -4.27 -28.00
C ALA A 172 1.33 -4.75 -28.63
N ALA A 173 0.95 -6.01 -28.39
CA ALA A 173 -0.33 -6.55 -28.83
C ALA A 173 -1.52 -5.78 -28.23
N ALA A 174 -1.48 -5.43 -26.95
CA ALA A 174 -2.53 -4.63 -26.31
C ALA A 174 -2.68 -3.25 -26.96
N GLN A 175 -1.57 -2.63 -27.34
CA GLN A 175 -1.58 -1.34 -28.04
C GLN A 175 -2.19 -1.44 -29.43
N LEU A 176 -1.91 -2.50 -30.18
CA LEU A 176 -2.50 -2.77 -31.49
C LEU A 176 -4.02 -2.99 -31.40
N MET A 177 -4.51 -3.53 -30.27
CA MET A 177 -5.93 -3.69 -29.99
C MET A 177 -6.62 -2.41 -29.48
N GLY A 178 -5.93 -1.25 -29.54
CA GLY A 178 -6.47 0.04 -29.14
C GLY A 178 -6.44 0.34 -27.64
N ILE A 179 -5.72 -0.47 -26.84
CA ILE A 179 -5.59 -0.22 -25.41
C ILE A 179 -4.50 0.83 -25.17
N ASN A 180 -4.84 1.90 -24.44
CA ASN A 180 -3.86 2.88 -24.02
C ASN A 180 -2.99 2.35 -22.87
N VAL A 181 -1.84 1.77 -23.22
CA VAL A 181 -0.89 1.17 -22.28
C VAL A 181 -0.40 2.18 -21.23
N ASN A 182 -0.22 3.45 -21.62
CA ASN A 182 0.23 4.50 -20.71
C ASN A 182 -0.79 4.72 -19.57
N THR A 183 -2.04 4.91 -19.93
CA THR A 183 -3.13 5.11 -18.96
C THR A 183 -3.31 3.87 -18.08
N THR A 184 -3.20 2.68 -18.66
CA THR A 184 -3.34 1.42 -17.92
C THR A 184 -2.26 1.26 -16.86
N ILE A 185 -1.00 1.57 -17.18
CA ILE A 185 0.10 1.50 -16.21
C ILE A 185 -0.05 2.57 -15.13
N SER A 186 -0.39 3.83 -15.49
CA SER A 186 -0.61 4.89 -14.51
C SER A 186 -1.74 4.55 -13.53
N MET A 187 -2.84 3.95 -14.01
CA MET A 187 -3.93 3.47 -13.15
C MET A 187 -3.49 2.33 -12.23
N THR A 188 -2.61 1.46 -12.69
CA THR A 188 -2.04 0.39 -11.87
C THR A 188 -1.23 0.96 -10.70
N PHE A 189 -0.38 1.96 -10.96
CA PHE A 189 0.37 2.66 -9.93
C PHE A 189 -0.56 3.41 -8.96
N ALA A 190 -1.62 4.04 -9.47
CA ALA A 190 -2.63 4.73 -8.67
C ALA A 190 -3.30 3.77 -7.67
N ILE A 191 -3.77 2.61 -8.16
CA ILE A 191 -4.40 1.58 -7.32
C ILE A 191 -3.42 1.01 -6.31
N GLY A 192 -2.20 0.65 -6.75
CA GLY A 192 -1.15 0.14 -5.86
C GLY A 192 -0.81 1.12 -4.74
N SER A 193 -0.69 2.40 -5.05
CA SER A 193 -0.40 3.46 -4.06
C SER A 193 -1.57 3.74 -3.13
N CYS A 194 -2.80 3.60 -3.61
CA CYS A 194 -4.01 3.66 -2.79
C CYS A 194 -4.01 2.53 -1.74
N LEU A 195 -3.66 1.31 -2.14
CA LEU A 195 -3.51 0.16 -1.24
C LEU A 195 -2.36 0.35 -0.25
N ALA A 196 -1.25 0.95 -0.69
CA ALA A 196 -0.12 1.30 0.18
C ALA A 196 -0.55 2.24 1.32
N ALA A 197 -1.41 3.23 1.05
CA ALA A 197 -1.95 4.11 2.07
C ALA A 197 -2.74 3.35 3.15
N ILE A 198 -3.65 2.46 2.73
CA ILE A 198 -4.42 1.63 3.65
C ILE A 198 -3.48 0.74 4.48
N ALA A 199 -2.52 0.09 3.82
CA ALA A 199 -1.54 -0.76 4.49
C ALA A 199 -0.70 0.02 5.51
N GLY A 200 -0.32 1.27 5.20
CA GLY A 200 0.42 2.16 6.11
C GLY A 200 -0.34 2.47 7.38
N VAL A 201 -1.60 2.83 7.27
CA VAL A 201 -2.47 3.10 8.43
C VAL A 201 -2.66 1.84 9.29
N LEU A 202 -2.93 0.68 8.68
CA LEU A 202 -3.10 -0.57 9.40
C LEU A 202 -1.79 -1.06 10.05
N LEU A 203 -0.65 -0.83 9.37
CA LEU A 203 0.68 -1.15 9.91
C LEU A 203 0.94 -0.33 11.18
N CYS A 204 0.77 0.99 11.12
CA CYS A 204 1.00 1.88 12.24
C CYS A 204 -0.05 1.71 13.36
N SER A 205 -1.25 1.25 13.03
CA SER A 205 -2.25 0.87 14.05
C SER A 205 -1.85 -0.39 14.82
N SER A 206 -1.10 -1.30 14.18
CA SER A 206 -0.58 -2.52 14.82
C SER A 206 0.77 -2.28 15.51
N TYR A 207 1.60 -1.41 14.95
CA TYR A 207 2.92 -1.03 15.45
C TYR A 207 2.98 0.51 15.53
N PRO A 208 2.67 1.11 16.69
CA PRO A 208 2.40 2.54 16.81
C PRO A 208 3.64 3.44 16.69
N THR A 209 4.73 2.95 16.12
CA THR A 209 5.96 3.73 15.87
C THR A 209 6.01 4.14 14.41
N LEU A 210 5.91 5.45 14.16
CA LEU A 210 5.99 6.04 12.83
C LEU A 210 7.30 6.82 12.69
N GLN A 211 8.12 6.44 11.72
CA GLN A 211 9.40 7.08 11.39
C GLN A 211 9.64 7.02 9.87
N PRO A 212 10.54 7.83 9.31
CA PRO A 212 10.77 7.90 7.86
C PRO A 212 11.16 6.59 7.19
N THR A 213 11.62 5.60 7.95
CA THR A 213 12.00 4.28 7.47
C THR A 213 10.96 3.18 7.74
N THR A 214 9.80 3.54 8.32
CA THR A 214 8.77 2.56 8.73
C THR A 214 8.29 1.65 7.60
N GLY A 215 8.27 2.13 6.36
CA GLY A 215 7.81 1.36 5.20
C GLY A 215 8.88 0.45 4.57
N SER A 216 10.17 0.68 4.82
CA SER A 216 11.27 0.00 4.12
C SER A 216 11.29 -1.51 4.39
N MET A 217 11.36 -1.92 5.65
CA MET A 217 11.40 -3.35 6.02
C MET A 217 10.11 -4.11 5.68
N PRO A 218 8.91 -3.58 5.99
CA PRO A 218 7.67 -4.18 5.53
C PRO A 218 7.56 -4.27 4.02
N GLY A 219 8.05 -3.26 3.29
CA GLY A 219 8.11 -3.26 1.83
C GLY A 219 8.93 -4.42 1.27
N ILE A 220 10.16 -4.63 1.77
CA ILE A 220 11.04 -5.72 1.33
C ILE A 220 10.43 -7.10 1.65
N LYS A 221 9.89 -7.27 2.87
CA LYS A 221 9.24 -8.53 3.27
C LYS A 221 8.02 -8.86 2.41
N ALA A 222 7.19 -7.86 2.12
CA ALA A 222 6.02 -8.04 1.28
C ALA A 222 6.41 -8.29 -0.20
N PHE A 223 7.48 -7.67 -0.68
CA PHE A 223 8.03 -7.96 -2.00
C PHE A 223 8.48 -9.43 -2.11
N THR A 224 9.26 -9.91 -1.13
CA THR A 224 9.65 -11.34 -1.09
C THR A 224 8.43 -12.25 -1.05
N ALA A 225 7.43 -11.95 -0.23
CA ALA A 225 6.18 -12.71 -0.18
C ALA A 225 5.46 -12.72 -1.54
N ALA A 226 5.38 -11.57 -2.23
CA ALA A 226 4.78 -11.48 -3.56
C ALA A 226 5.54 -12.31 -4.61
N VAL A 227 6.89 -12.37 -4.51
CA VAL A 227 7.72 -13.19 -5.39
C VAL A 227 7.46 -14.68 -5.15
N PHE A 228 7.47 -15.14 -3.90
CA PHE A 228 7.20 -16.54 -3.55
C PHE A 228 5.75 -16.95 -3.83
N GLY A 229 4.79 -16.05 -3.66
CA GLY A 229 3.37 -16.28 -3.94
C GLY A 229 3.03 -16.35 -5.44
N GLY A 230 4.00 -16.09 -6.32
CA GLY A 230 3.81 -16.01 -7.77
C GLY A 230 3.37 -14.63 -8.22
N ILE A 231 4.31 -13.90 -8.81
CA ILE A 231 4.12 -12.54 -9.29
C ILE A 231 2.99 -12.48 -10.33
N GLY A 232 2.00 -11.64 -10.08
CA GLY A 232 0.81 -11.48 -10.94
C GLY A 232 -0.42 -12.28 -10.48
N SER A 233 -0.25 -13.20 -9.51
CA SER A 233 -1.38 -13.92 -8.91
C SER A 233 -1.86 -13.19 -7.64
N ILE A 234 -3.05 -12.56 -7.70
CA ILE A 234 -3.65 -11.87 -6.55
C ILE A 234 -3.87 -12.85 -5.37
N PRO A 235 -4.43 -14.07 -5.56
CA PRO A 235 -4.56 -15.04 -4.48
C PRO A 235 -3.22 -15.55 -3.95
N GLY A 236 -2.24 -15.76 -4.85
CA GLY A 236 -0.90 -16.26 -4.47
C GLY A 236 -0.12 -15.28 -3.59
N ALA A 237 -0.26 -13.98 -3.81
CA ALA A 237 0.40 -12.96 -3.00
C ALA A 237 -0.14 -12.89 -1.55
N LEU A 238 -1.27 -13.50 -1.28
CA LEU A 238 -1.96 -13.47 0.01
C LEU A 238 -1.57 -14.67 0.90
N LEU A 239 -1.20 -15.79 0.31
CA LEU A 239 -0.72 -17.00 0.98
C LEU A 239 0.72 -16.85 1.41
#